data_c06f0739f722b9064364537139b452c5
#
_entry.id   c06f0739f722b9064364537139b452c5
#
_cell.length_a   1.000
_cell.length_b   1.000
_cell.length_c   1.000
_cell.angle_alpha   90.00
_cell.angle_beta   90.00
_cell.angle_gamma   90.00
#
_symmetry.space_group_name_H-M   'P 1'
#
loop_
_entity.id
_entity.type
_entity.pdbx_description
1 polymer ?
#
loop_
_entity_poly.entity_id
_entity_poly.type
_entity_poly.pdbx_seq_one_letter_code
_entity_poly.pdbx_strand_id
1 'polypeptide(L)'
;MYQIMLVEDEALVRESMAQNTNWEKFGFAPPHVFENGRQAADHLETVLPDVVITDICMPFLDGLELAKLVYERFPETIVVVLTGFSEFSYAQKAIRYHV
;
A
#
# COMPACT_ATOMS: atom_id res chain seq x y z
N MET A 1 -7.73 -11.56 12.42
CA MET A 1 -7.83 -11.15 11.01
C MET A 1 -6.57 -10.42 10.61
N TYR A 2 -6.22 -10.54 9.34
CA TYR A 2 -5.04 -9.84 8.83
C TYR A 2 -5.29 -8.34 8.73
N GLN A 3 -4.23 -7.56 8.89
CA GLN A 3 -4.29 -6.10 8.80
C GLN A 3 -3.83 -5.64 7.43
N ILE A 4 -4.56 -4.71 6.82
CA ILE A 4 -4.22 -4.19 5.50
C ILE A 4 -4.23 -2.67 5.50
N MET A 5 -3.24 -2.08 4.81
CA MET A 5 -3.19 -0.65 4.55
C MET A 5 -3.48 -0.39 3.07
N LEU A 6 -4.33 0.58 2.80
CA LEU A 6 -4.59 1.08 1.45
C LEU A 6 -4.04 2.48 1.35
N VAL A 7 -3.13 2.70 0.42
CA VAL A 7 -2.50 4.00 0.23
C VAL A 7 -2.82 4.50 -1.17
N GLU A 8 -3.63 5.55 -1.26
CA GLU A 8 -4.11 6.08 -2.53
C GLU A 8 -4.43 7.56 -2.37
N ASP A 9 -3.87 8.42 -3.22
CA ASP A 9 -4.05 9.86 -3.11
C ASP A 9 -5.37 10.37 -3.67
N GLU A 10 -6.01 9.62 -4.57
CA GLU A 10 -7.31 10.00 -5.10
C GLU A 10 -8.43 9.53 -4.18
N ALA A 11 -9.16 10.50 -3.59
CA ALA A 11 -10.19 10.20 -2.61
C ALA A 11 -11.26 9.23 -3.10
N LEU A 12 -11.74 9.42 -4.34
CA LEU A 12 -12.79 8.56 -4.87
C LEU A 12 -12.32 7.12 -5.08
N VAL A 13 -11.08 6.94 -5.55
CA VAL A 13 -10.51 5.62 -5.73
C VAL A 13 -10.28 4.96 -4.37
N ARG A 14 -9.72 5.70 -3.43
CA ARG A 14 -9.47 5.21 -2.08
C ARG A 14 -10.75 4.76 -1.40
N GLU A 15 -11.79 5.58 -1.45
CA GLU A 15 -13.08 5.25 -0.85
C GLU A 15 -13.74 4.06 -1.54
N SER A 16 -13.66 3.99 -2.87
CA SER A 16 -14.21 2.87 -3.62
C SER A 16 -13.54 1.56 -3.24
N MET A 17 -12.22 1.56 -3.15
CA MET A 17 -11.47 0.35 -2.75
C MET A 17 -11.84 -0.09 -1.34
N ALA A 18 -11.96 0.86 -0.42
CA ALA A 18 -12.27 0.54 0.97
C ALA A 18 -13.69 0.03 1.15
N GLN A 19 -14.66 0.62 0.46
CA GLN A 19 -16.08 0.34 0.67
C GLN A 19 -16.65 -0.75 -0.22
N ASN A 20 -16.12 -0.91 -1.44
CA ASN A 20 -16.69 -1.84 -2.42
C ASN A 20 -16.01 -3.20 -2.46
N THR A 21 -15.05 -3.43 -1.60
CA THR A 21 -14.39 -4.72 -1.46
C THR A 21 -14.83 -5.36 -0.15
N ASN A 22 -15.21 -6.63 -0.22
CA ASN A 22 -15.57 -7.38 0.99
C ASN A 22 -14.31 -7.94 1.64
N TRP A 23 -13.61 -7.08 2.37
CA TRP A 23 -12.33 -7.42 2.99
C TRP A 23 -12.44 -8.58 3.97
N GLU A 24 -13.53 -8.62 4.74
CA GLU A 24 -13.76 -9.68 5.72
C GLU A 24 -13.82 -11.06 5.07
N LYS A 25 -14.41 -11.15 3.88
CA LYS A 25 -14.49 -12.40 3.11
C LYS A 25 -13.11 -12.97 2.84
N PHE A 26 -12.10 -12.11 2.66
CA PHE A 26 -10.74 -12.52 2.37
C PHE A 26 -9.85 -12.61 3.62
N GLY A 27 -10.44 -12.50 4.79
CA GLY A 27 -9.71 -12.66 6.04
C GLY A 27 -9.08 -11.39 6.59
N PHE A 28 -9.46 -10.22 6.05
CA PHE A 28 -8.92 -8.94 6.49
C PHE A 28 -9.87 -8.20 7.40
N ALA A 29 -9.31 -7.53 8.39
CA ALA A 29 -10.03 -6.53 9.15
C ALA A 29 -10.33 -5.32 8.24
N PRO A 30 -11.23 -4.40 8.64
CA PRO A 30 -11.47 -3.21 7.83
C PRO A 30 -10.15 -2.49 7.52
N PRO A 31 -9.96 -2.06 6.27
CA PRO A 31 -8.67 -1.50 5.87
C PRO A 31 -8.38 -0.15 6.54
N HIS A 32 -7.09 0.06 6.81
CA HIS A 32 -6.58 1.35 7.27
C HIS A 32 -6.22 2.14 6.01
N VAL A 33 -6.87 3.26 5.78
CA VAL A 33 -6.71 4.04 4.55
C VAL A 33 -5.86 5.28 4.77
N PHE A 34 -4.99 5.56 3.83
CA PHE A 34 -4.08 6.71 3.88
C PHE A 34 -4.05 7.41 2.53
N GLU A 35 -3.90 8.73 2.54
CA GLU A 35 -3.95 9.51 1.32
C GLU A 35 -2.59 9.75 0.67
N ASN A 36 -1.49 9.39 1.33
CA ASN A 36 -0.16 9.48 0.76
C ASN A 36 0.80 8.54 1.46
N GLY A 37 1.96 8.34 0.84
CA GLY A 37 2.96 7.41 1.36
C GLY A 37 3.58 7.85 2.68
N ARG A 38 3.72 9.15 2.91
CA ARG A 38 4.28 9.66 4.15
C ARG A 38 3.38 9.34 5.33
N GLN A 39 2.08 9.56 5.16
CA GLN A 39 1.09 9.27 6.19
C GLN A 39 1.10 7.77 6.50
N ALA A 40 1.15 6.93 5.47
CA ALA A 40 1.22 5.47 5.66
C ALA A 40 2.51 5.07 6.39
N ALA A 41 3.65 5.65 5.99
CA ALA A 41 4.93 5.34 6.62
C ALA A 41 4.93 5.66 8.10
N ASP A 42 4.31 6.78 8.46
CA ASP A 42 4.25 7.21 9.87
C ASP A 42 3.38 6.29 10.74
N HIS A 43 2.54 5.45 10.14
CA HIS A 43 1.65 4.55 10.86
C HIS A 43 2.02 3.07 10.76
N LEU A 44 3.14 2.74 10.12
CA LEU A 44 3.54 1.33 9.97
C LEU A 44 3.73 0.62 11.30
N GLU A 45 4.34 1.27 12.27
CA GLU A 45 4.60 0.66 13.57
C GLU A 45 3.32 0.52 14.41
N THR A 46 2.34 1.36 14.17
CA THR A 46 1.07 1.33 14.89
C THR A 46 0.14 0.27 14.31
N VAL A 47 0.01 0.23 12.99
CA VAL A 47 -0.90 -0.70 12.31
C VAL A 47 -0.30 -2.10 12.22
N LEU A 48 1.00 -2.21 11.98
CA LEU A 48 1.68 -3.49 11.74
C LEU A 48 0.97 -4.30 10.67
N PRO A 49 0.88 -3.76 9.44
CA PRO A 49 0.09 -4.41 8.40
C PRO A 49 0.72 -5.70 7.91
N ASP A 50 -0.14 -6.65 7.54
CA ASP A 50 0.30 -7.87 6.85
C ASP A 50 0.45 -7.60 5.36
N VAL A 51 -0.37 -6.70 4.82
CA VAL A 51 -0.35 -6.32 3.41
C VAL A 51 -0.49 -4.80 3.28
N VAL A 52 0.28 -4.22 2.39
CA VAL A 52 0.15 -2.82 2.00
C VAL A 52 -0.18 -2.77 0.51
N ILE A 53 -1.31 -2.17 0.16
CA ILE A 53 -1.67 -1.91 -1.23
C ILE A 53 -1.47 -0.43 -1.46
N THR A 54 -0.61 -0.07 -2.40
CA THR A 54 -0.27 1.33 -2.65
C THR A 54 -0.24 1.65 -4.14
N ASP A 55 -0.62 2.87 -4.49
CA ASP A 55 -0.36 3.42 -5.81
C ASP A 55 1.13 3.77 -5.91
N ILE A 56 1.66 3.86 -7.12
CA ILE A 56 3.07 4.23 -7.34
C ILE A 56 3.26 5.74 -7.20
N CYS A 57 2.51 6.51 -7.96
CA CYS A 57 2.70 7.97 -8.04
C CYS A 57 1.84 8.70 -7.02
N MET A 58 2.47 9.12 -5.94
CA MET A 58 1.82 9.86 -4.88
C MET A 58 2.75 10.99 -4.42
N PRO A 59 2.18 12.08 -3.89
CA PRO A 59 3.01 13.17 -3.35
C PRO A 59 3.75 12.74 -2.08
N PHE A 60 4.86 13.43 -1.80
CA PHE A 60 5.70 13.29 -0.60
C PHE A 60 6.53 12.01 -0.59
N LEU A 61 5.91 10.84 -0.55
CA LEU A 61 6.59 9.54 -0.55
C LEU A 61 5.85 8.65 -1.52
N ASP A 62 6.48 8.26 -2.63
CA ASP A 62 5.82 7.43 -3.64
C ASP A 62 5.74 5.96 -3.22
N GLY A 63 5.02 5.17 -4.03
CA GLY A 63 4.79 3.75 -3.71
C GLY A 63 6.06 2.91 -3.67
N LEU A 64 7.06 3.22 -4.50
CA LEU A 64 8.32 2.48 -4.48
C LEU A 64 9.17 2.84 -3.27
N GLU A 65 9.16 4.11 -2.88
CA GLU A 65 9.85 4.53 -1.67
C GLU A 65 9.22 3.88 -0.44
N LEU A 66 7.88 3.80 -0.42
CA LEU A 66 7.17 3.12 0.65
C LEU A 66 7.50 1.62 0.67
N ALA A 67 7.53 0.98 -0.50
CA ALA A 67 7.86 -0.44 -0.61
C ALA A 67 9.28 -0.72 -0.09
N LYS A 68 10.23 0.15 -0.41
CA LYS A 68 11.60 0.02 0.07
C LYS A 68 11.67 0.11 1.59
N LEU A 69 10.98 1.08 2.16
CA LEU A 69 10.94 1.28 3.60
C LEU A 69 10.34 0.07 4.31
N VAL A 70 9.24 -0.46 3.78
CA VAL A 70 8.59 -1.65 4.33
C VAL A 70 9.53 -2.86 4.23
N TYR A 71 10.17 -3.06 3.08
CA TYR A 71 11.11 -4.17 2.88
C TYR A 71 12.23 -4.14 3.91
N GLU A 72 12.78 -2.97 4.19
CA GLU A 72 13.90 -2.82 5.11
C GLU A 72 13.51 -2.99 6.58
N ARG A 73 12.32 -2.54 6.96
CA ARG A 73 11.89 -2.50 8.37
C ARG A 73 10.88 -3.57 8.74
N PHE A 74 10.09 -4.05 7.79
CA PHE A 74 9.02 -5.01 8.01
C PHE A 74 9.06 -6.08 6.91
N PRO A 75 10.11 -6.92 6.88
CA PRO A 75 10.34 -7.82 5.74
C PRO A 75 9.27 -8.88 5.51
N GLU A 76 8.40 -9.12 6.48
CA GLU A 76 7.31 -10.09 6.33
C GLU A 76 6.03 -9.48 5.76
N THR A 77 5.96 -8.15 5.69
CA THR A 77 4.81 -7.46 5.11
C THR A 77 4.86 -7.54 3.59
N ILE A 78 3.74 -7.94 2.99
CA ILE A 78 3.62 -8.00 1.54
C ILE A 78 3.19 -6.64 1.02
N VAL A 79 3.88 -6.13 0.00
CA VAL A 79 3.52 -4.87 -0.64
C VAL A 79 3.02 -5.16 -2.04
N VAL A 80 1.82 -4.65 -2.35
CA VAL A 80 1.21 -4.73 -3.67
C VAL A 80 1.16 -3.33 -4.25
N VAL A 81 1.82 -3.13 -5.38
CA VAL A 81 1.87 -1.84 -6.04
C VAL A 81 0.92 -1.83 -7.22
N LEU A 82 -0.02 -0.89 -7.22
CA LEU A 82 -0.96 -0.72 -8.31
C LEU A 82 -0.36 0.24 -9.32
N THR A 83 -0.27 -0.18 -10.57
CA THR A 83 0.41 0.61 -11.58
C THR A 83 -0.37 0.64 -12.89
N GLY A 84 -0.33 1.79 -13.57
CA GLY A 84 -0.82 1.91 -14.93
C GLY A 84 0.25 1.46 -15.92
N PHE A 85 -0.13 1.33 -17.18
CA PHE A 85 0.79 0.89 -18.24
C PHE A 85 2.03 1.78 -18.35
N SER A 86 1.84 3.09 -18.25
CA SER A 86 2.93 4.06 -18.36
C SER A 86 3.94 3.97 -17.20
N GLU A 87 3.58 3.31 -16.12
CA GLU A 87 4.42 3.19 -14.93
C GLU A 87 5.13 1.84 -14.84
N PHE A 88 4.98 1.00 -15.87
CA PHE A 88 5.48 -0.37 -15.83
C PHE A 88 6.99 -0.45 -15.57
N SER A 89 7.79 0.37 -16.25
CA SER A 89 9.24 0.35 -16.08
C SER A 89 9.65 0.80 -14.67
N TYR A 90 8.88 1.70 -14.09
CA TYR A 90 9.08 2.17 -12.74
C TYR A 90 8.77 1.04 -11.74
N ALA A 91 7.69 0.29 -11.99
CA ALA A 91 7.28 -0.81 -11.15
C ALA A 91 8.27 -1.98 -11.16
N GLN A 92 9.00 -2.18 -12.25
CA GLN A 92 10.00 -3.26 -12.33
C GLN A 92 11.05 -3.16 -11.23
N LYS A 93 11.34 -1.96 -10.76
CA LYS A 93 12.30 -1.75 -9.67
C LYS A 93 11.77 -2.29 -8.35
N ALA A 94 10.46 -2.37 -8.21
CA ALA A 94 9.82 -2.83 -6.98
C ALA A 94 9.98 -4.33 -6.75
N ILE A 95 10.31 -5.10 -7.77
CA ILE A 95 10.50 -6.54 -7.64
C ILE A 95 11.56 -6.86 -6.59
N ARG A 96 12.61 -6.03 -6.51
CA ARG A 96 13.67 -6.25 -5.53
C ARG A 96 13.20 -6.02 -4.08
N TYR A 97 12.01 -5.46 -3.88
CA TYR A 97 11.41 -5.19 -2.57
C TYR A 97 10.23 -6.09 -2.26
N HIS A 98 10.12 -7.23 -2.93
CA HIS A 98 9.04 -8.23 -2.71
C HIS A 98 7.63 -7.63 -2.87
N VAL A 99 7.41 -6.95 -3.98
CA VAL A 99 6.13 -6.30 -4.29
C VAL A 99 5.29 -7.18 -5.19
#